data_292054133bd27ed81ce0c57149327a2e
#
_entry.id   292054133bd27ed81ce0c57149327a2e
#
_cell.length_a   1.000
_cell.length_b   1.000
_cell.length_c   1.000
_cell.angle_alpha   90.00
_cell.angle_beta   90.00
_cell.angle_gamma   90.00
#
_symmetry.space_group_name_H-M   'P 1'
#
loop_
_entity.id
_entity.type
_entity.pdbx_description
1 polymer ?
#
loop_
_entity_poly.entity_id
_entity_poly.type
_entity_poly.pdbx_seq_one_letter_code
_entity_poly.pdbx_strand_id
1 'polypeptide(L)'
;LKNALRGRVAERRDERGLSEDDALPDQDVYDLAASFQSVAIEHVEDRLKVAFKRVINEAGSTPTLALVGGVAANAELRRRVASVASQAGWRLVVPPPRLCTDNGVMVAWSAIEKASLGFSDEIDEEVEVVPRWPFREHSAPEPVKIAVKLASKAERATAAA
;
A
#
# COMPACT_ATOMS: atom_id res chain seq x y z
N LEU A 1 -16.39 8.59 6.24
CA LEU A 1 -15.84 8.07 7.51
C LEU A 1 -15.37 9.19 8.43
N LYS A 2 -14.42 10.05 8.03
CA LYS A 2 -13.86 11.13 8.90
C LYS A 2 -14.94 12.05 9.48
N ASN A 3 -15.88 12.51 8.67
CA ASN A 3 -16.97 13.39 9.14
C ASN A 3 -17.96 12.65 10.05
N ALA A 4 -18.24 11.38 9.76
CA ALA A 4 -19.09 10.55 10.63
C ALA A 4 -18.43 10.35 12.02
N LEU A 5 -17.12 10.10 12.06
CA LEU A 5 -16.40 10.01 13.34
C LEU A 5 -16.47 11.33 14.12
N ARG A 6 -16.29 12.49 13.46
CA ARG A 6 -16.43 13.80 14.11
C ARG A 6 -17.83 14.01 14.72
N GLY A 7 -18.88 13.62 14.00
CA GLY A 7 -20.24 13.67 14.51
C GLY A 7 -20.42 12.80 15.75
N ARG A 8 -19.89 11.57 15.71
CA ARG A 8 -19.95 10.65 16.87
C ARG A 8 -19.16 11.15 18.07
N VAL A 9 -18.02 11.79 17.85
CA VAL A 9 -17.25 12.43 18.93
C VAL A 9 -18.06 13.56 19.58
N ALA A 10 -18.72 14.41 18.77
CA ALA A 10 -19.57 15.48 19.28
C ALA A 10 -20.77 14.93 20.09
N GLU A 11 -21.50 13.97 19.53
CA GLU A 11 -22.62 13.29 20.22
C GLU A 11 -22.16 12.71 21.57
N ARG A 12 -21.00 12.04 21.62
CA ARG A 12 -20.48 11.45 22.85
C ARG A 12 -20.10 12.50 23.88
N ARG A 13 -19.59 13.68 23.45
CA ARG A 13 -19.32 14.81 24.34
C ARG A 13 -20.60 15.35 24.93
N ASP A 14 -21.64 15.56 24.13
CA ASP A 14 -22.95 16.04 24.58
C ASP A 14 -23.58 15.08 25.58
N GLU A 15 -23.56 13.76 25.32
CA GLU A 15 -24.05 12.72 26.22
C GLU A 15 -23.35 12.73 27.59
N ARG A 16 -22.09 13.18 27.63
CA ARG A 16 -21.28 13.28 28.86
C ARG A 16 -21.30 14.65 29.51
N GLY A 17 -21.95 15.66 28.88
CA GLY A 17 -21.94 17.04 29.35
C GLY A 17 -20.58 17.71 29.29
N LEU A 18 -19.73 17.30 28.36
CA LEU A 18 -18.36 17.79 28.18
C LEU A 18 -18.33 18.95 27.18
N SER A 19 -17.46 19.92 27.41
CA SER A 19 -17.18 21.00 26.47
C SER A 19 -16.27 20.53 25.32
N GLU A 20 -16.06 21.39 24.30
CA GLU A 20 -15.16 21.08 23.18
C GLU A 20 -13.71 20.90 23.62
N ASP A 21 -13.29 21.58 24.69
CA ASP A 21 -11.92 21.56 25.21
C ASP A 21 -11.66 20.38 26.17
N ASP A 22 -12.72 19.74 26.68
CA ASP A 22 -12.59 18.65 27.62
C ASP A 22 -12.14 17.35 26.88
N ALA A 23 -11.28 16.57 27.50
CA ALA A 23 -10.90 15.24 27.00
C ALA A 23 -12.05 14.25 27.19
N LEU A 24 -12.29 13.40 26.18
CA LEU A 24 -13.16 12.23 26.35
C LEU A 24 -12.52 11.23 27.30
N PRO A 25 -13.32 10.49 28.10
CA PRO A 25 -12.82 9.33 28.84
C PRO A 25 -12.12 8.33 27.94
N ASP A 26 -11.05 7.70 28.42
CA ASP A 26 -10.23 6.75 27.65
C ASP A 26 -11.07 5.62 27.03
N GLN A 27 -12.07 5.11 27.74
CA GLN A 27 -12.94 4.07 27.22
C GLN A 27 -13.74 4.53 26.00
N ASP A 28 -14.27 5.76 26.01
CA ASP A 28 -14.99 6.31 24.86
C ASP A 28 -14.05 6.52 23.67
N VAL A 29 -12.80 6.92 23.91
CA VAL A 29 -11.77 7.03 22.87
C VAL A 29 -11.46 5.66 22.27
N TYR A 30 -11.28 4.62 23.11
CA TYR A 30 -11.01 3.26 22.62
C TYR A 30 -12.18 2.68 21.85
N ASP A 31 -13.40 2.87 22.31
CA ASP A 31 -14.62 2.38 21.62
C ASP A 31 -14.82 3.08 20.26
N LEU A 32 -14.61 4.38 20.19
CA LEU A 32 -14.68 5.15 18.94
C LEU A 32 -13.57 4.73 17.97
N ALA A 33 -12.35 4.54 18.47
CA ALA A 33 -11.22 4.10 17.65
C ALA A 33 -11.44 2.68 17.10
N ALA A 34 -11.91 1.76 17.93
CA ALA A 34 -12.22 0.39 17.53
C ALA A 34 -13.34 0.34 16.49
N SER A 35 -14.42 1.11 16.71
CA SER A 35 -15.53 1.22 15.77
C SER A 35 -15.07 1.80 14.43
N PHE A 36 -14.28 2.88 14.45
CA PHE A 36 -13.74 3.48 13.24
C PHE A 36 -12.86 2.50 12.47
N GLN A 37 -11.94 1.80 13.16
CA GLN A 37 -11.09 0.78 12.55
C GLN A 37 -11.90 -0.33 11.91
N SER A 38 -12.92 -0.84 12.62
CA SER A 38 -13.78 -1.91 12.11
C SER A 38 -14.50 -1.50 10.82
N VAL A 39 -15.14 -0.34 10.81
CA VAL A 39 -15.87 0.17 9.63
C VAL A 39 -14.92 0.47 8.47
N ALA A 40 -13.72 1.01 8.75
CA ALA A 40 -12.73 1.27 7.71
C ALA A 40 -12.25 -0.03 7.04
N ILE A 41 -12.00 -1.07 7.83
CA ILE A 41 -11.59 -2.38 7.31
C ILE A 41 -12.73 -3.06 6.55
N GLU A 42 -13.95 -3.00 7.06
CA GLU A 42 -15.15 -3.54 6.39
C GLU A 42 -15.33 -2.94 5.00
N HIS A 43 -15.08 -1.64 4.86
CA HIS A 43 -15.11 -0.98 3.56
C HIS A 43 -14.05 -1.53 2.59
N VAL A 44 -12.86 -1.85 3.08
CA VAL A 44 -11.81 -2.52 2.28
C VAL A 44 -12.26 -3.93 1.87
N GLU A 45 -12.80 -4.72 2.81
CA GLU A 45 -13.29 -6.07 2.53
C GLU A 45 -14.35 -6.08 1.43
N ASP A 46 -15.30 -5.14 1.48
CA ASP A 46 -16.35 -5.05 0.47
C ASP A 46 -15.78 -4.74 -0.92
N ARG A 47 -14.79 -3.85 -1.00
CA ARG A 47 -14.11 -3.56 -2.26
C ARG A 47 -13.34 -4.76 -2.78
N LEU A 48 -12.67 -5.49 -1.91
CA LEU A 48 -11.94 -6.72 -2.28
C LEU A 48 -12.90 -7.80 -2.79
N LYS A 49 -14.04 -8.03 -2.13
CA LYS A 49 -15.05 -8.99 -2.59
C LYS A 49 -15.55 -8.65 -4.01
N VAL A 50 -15.73 -7.36 -4.31
CA VAL A 50 -16.10 -6.90 -5.67
C VAL A 50 -14.96 -7.12 -6.65
N ALA A 51 -13.72 -6.79 -6.26
CA ALA A 51 -12.54 -6.95 -7.12
C ALA A 51 -12.31 -8.43 -7.46
N PHE A 52 -12.39 -9.33 -6.49
CA PHE A 52 -12.20 -10.78 -6.70
C PHE A 52 -13.20 -11.37 -7.71
N LYS A 53 -14.41 -10.85 -7.75
CA LYS A 53 -15.41 -11.29 -8.75
C LYS A 53 -15.13 -10.78 -10.16
N ARG A 54 -14.36 -9.68 -10.30
CA ARG A 54 -14.07 -9.05 -11.59
C ARG A 54 -12.78 -9.57 -12.23
N VAL A 55 -11.85 -10.07 -11.43
CA VAL A 55 -10.58 -10.57 -11.94
C VAL A 55 -10.80 -11.95 -12.56
N ILE A 56 -10.51 -12.05 -13.86
CA ILE A 56 -10.52 -13.33 -14.58
C ILE A 56 -9.18 -13.99 -14.30
N ASN A 57 -9.23 -15.16 -13.68
CA ASN A 57 -8.02 -15.96 -13.44
C ASN A 57 -7.73 -16.84 -14.65
N GLU A 58 -6.48 -16.92 -15.02
CA GLU A 58 -6.02 -17.93 -15.97
C GLU A 58 -6.23 -19.34 -15.38
N ALA A 59 -6.71 -20.25 -16.19
CA ALA A 59 -7.00 -21.61 -15.74
C ALA A 59 -5.74 -22.27 -15.14
N GLY A 60 -5.85 -22.74 -13.90
CA GLY A 60 -4.78 -23.45 -13.20
C GLY A 60 -3.86 -22.58 -12.34
N SER A 61 -4.03 -21.25 -12.29
CA SER A 61 -3.25 -20.37 -11.39
C SER A 61 -4.03 -20.01 -10.14
N THR A 62 -3.36 -19.98 -8.98
CA THR A 62 -3.93 -19.42 -7.75
C THR A 62 -3.72 -17.91 -7.77
N PRO A 63 -4.80 -17.12 -7.79
CA PRO A 63 -4.67 -15.68 -7.81
C PRO A 63 -4.01 -15.17 -6.53
N THR A 64 -3.21 -14.11 -6.65
CA THR A 64 -2.45 -13.56 -5.54
C THR A 64 -2.86 -12.11 -5.27
N LEU A 65 -3.18 -11.82 -4.00
CA LEU A 65 -3.39 -10.47 -3.49
C LEU A 65 -2.13 -10.01 -2.75
N ALA A 66 -1.56 -8.89 -3.15
CA ALA A 66 -0.49 -8.23 -2.42
C ALA A 66 -1.06 -7.12 -1.53
N LEU A 67 -0.85 -7.20 -0.22
CA LEU A 67 -1.21 -6.14 0.73
C LEU A 67 0.07 -5.42 1.17
N VAL A 68 0.26 -4.19 0.70
CA VAL A 68 1.50 -3.42 0.86
C VAL A 68 1.22 -2.00 1.37
N GLY A 69 2.28 -1.27 1.74
CA GLY A 69 2.20 0.10 2.24
C GLY A 69 1.97 0.19 3.74
N GLY A 70 2.00 1.41 4.30
CA GLY A 70 1.94 1.65 5.75
C GLY A 70 0.71 1.06 6.44
N VAL A 71 -0.44 1.08 5.77
CA VAL A 71 -1.69 0.51 6.33
C VAL A 71 -1.59 -1.01 6.48
N ALA A 72 -0.78 -1.68 5.66
CA ALA A 72 -0.52 -3.11 5.77
C ALA A 72 0.23 -3.51 7.07
N ALA A 73 0.78 -2.55 7.83
CA ALA A 73 1.32 -2.80 9.16
C ALA A 73 0.23 -3.07 10.21
N ASN A 74 -1.04 -2.69 9.95
CA ASN A 74 -2.16 -2.92 10.86
C ASN A 74 -2.50 -4.42 10.96
N ALA A 75 -2.38 -4.99 12.16
CA ALA A 75 -2.58 -6.42 12.39
C ALA A 75 -4.02 -6.88 12.15
N GLU A 76 -5.01 -6.07 12.56
CA GLU A 76 -6.43 -6.40 12.37
C GLU A 76 -6.82 -6.37 10.88
N LEU A 77 -6.33 -5.39 10.14
CA LEU A 77 -6.53 -5.36 8.69
C LEU A 77 -5.95 -6.61 8.01
N ARG A 78 -4.72 -7.00 8.37
CA ARG A 78 -4.11 -8.23 7.82
C ARG A 78 -4.94 -9.46 8.11
N ARG A 79 -5.36 -9.62 9.37
CA ARG A 79 -6.16 -10.76 9.81
C ARG A 79 -7.46 -10.86 9.01
N ARG A 80 -8.18 -9.75 8.87
CA ARG A 80 -9.46 -9.70 8.16
C ARG A 80 -9.29 -9.89 6.65
N VAL A 81 -8.32 -9.21 6.03
CA VAL A 81 -8.02 -9.38 4.60
C VAL A 81 -7.57 -10.81 4.28
N ALA A 82 -6.76 -11.44 5.16
CA ALA A 82 -6.37 -12.84 5.01
C ALA A 82 -7.59 -13.78 4.99
N SER A 83 -8.54 -13.55 5.89
CA SER A 83 -9.79 -14.32 5.94
C SER A 83 -10.60 -14.18 4.64
N VAL A 84 -10.80 -12.95 4.16
CA VAL A 84 -11.56 -12.69 2.91
C VAL A 84 -10.87 -13.27 1.70
N ALA A 85 -9.54 -13.15 1.59
CA ALA A 85 -8.76 -13.72 0.51
C ALA A 85 -8.84 -15.25 0.49
N SER A 86 -8.65 -15.88 1.65
CA SER A 86 -8.75 -17.34 1.80
C SER A 86 -10.13 -17.88 1.41
N GLN A 87 -11.21 -17.23 1.85
CA GLN A 87 -12.58 -17.61 1.49
C GLN A 87 -12.85 -17.50 -0.02
N ALA A 88 -12.15 -16.60 -0.68
CA ALA A 88 -12.25 -16.42 -2.14
C ALA A 88 -11.27 -17.30 -2.95
N GLY A 89 -10.45 -18.12 -2.29
CA GLY A 89 -9.44 -18.95 -2.96
C GLY A 89 -8.19 -18.18 -3.43
N TRP A 90 -7.93 -17.02 -2.82
CA TRP A 90 -6.79 -16.17 -3.15
C TRP A 90 -5.63 -16.36 -2.15
N ARG A 91 -4.41 -16.30 -2.66
CA ARG A 91 -3.22 -16.25 -1.83
C ARG A 91 -2.93 -14.80 -1.41
N LEU A 92 -2.79 -14.56 -0.11
CA LEU A 92 -2.35 -13.26 0.39
C LEU A 92 -0.83 -13.23 0.58
N VAL A 93 -0.19 -12.17 0.07
CA VAL A 93 1.23 -11.87 0.29
C VAL A 93 1.34 -10.52 0.98
N VAL A 94 2.05 -10.48 2.11
CA VAL A 94 2.26 -9.26 2.90
C VAL A 94 3.74 -9.16 3.26
N PRO A 95 4.39 -8.01 3.04
CA PRO A 95 5.77 -7.80 3.49
C PRO A 95 5.87 -7.84 5.02
N PRO A 96 7.07 -8.08 5.57
CA PRO A 96 7.31 -7.86 7.00
C PRO A 96 6.90 -6.46 7.43
N PRO A 97 6.35 -6.23 8.64
CA PRO A 97 5.84 -4.93 9.09
C PRO A 97 6.84 -3.77 8.90
N ARG A 98 8.11 -4.03 9.16
CA ARG A 98 9.21 -3.05 9.00
C ARG A 98 9.41 -2.55 7.56
N LEU A 99 8.94 -3.31 6.57
CA LEU A 99 9.04 -2.97 5.14
C LEU A 99 7.70 -2.46 4.57
N CYS A 100 6.65 -2.37 5.38
CA CYS A 100 5.35 -1.84 4.95
C CYS A 100 5.33 -0.31 4.95
N THR A 101 6.13 0.35 5.79
CA THR A 101 6.27 1.81 5.82
C THR A 101 7.43 2.26 4.94
N ASP A 102 7.49 3.57 4.66
CA ASP A 102 8.59 4.18 3.90
C ASP A 102 9.94 3.82 4.51
N ASN A 103 10.87 3.36 3.69
CA ASN A 103 12.19 2.94 4.13
C ASN A 103 13.22 3.03 3.00
N GLY A 104 14.51 3.13 3.37
CA GLY A 104 15.60 3.25 2.42
C GLY A 104 15.78 2.05 1.49
N VAL A 105 15.31 0.86 1.87
CA VAL A 105 15.38 -0.35 1.03
C VAL A 105 14.54 -0.19 -0.23
N MET A 106 13.36 0.47 -0.15
CA MET A 106 12.51 0.73 -1.31
C MET A 106 13.23 1.63 -2.33
N VAL A 107 13.93 2.65 -1.85
CA VAL A 107 14.69 3.58 -2.70
C VAL A 107 15.87 2.86 -3.35
N ALA A 108 16.65 2.13 -2.56
CA ALA A 108 17.80 1.36 -3.05
C ALA A 108 17.36 0.30 -4.07
N TRP A 109 16.25 -0.39 -3.83
CA TRP A 109 15.70 -1.38 -4.77
C TRP A 109 15.32 -0.72 -6.09
N SER A 110 14.60 0.41 -6.05
CA SER A 110 14.23 1.16 -7.26
C SER A 110 15.46 1.61 -8.06
N ALA A 111 16.53 2.04 -7.38
CA ALA A 111 17.80 2.41 -8.02
C ALA A 111 18.48 1.20 -8.70
N ILE A 112 18.48 0.03 -8.04
CA ILE A 112 19.04 -1.21 -8.61
C ILE A 112 18.25 -1.64 -9.86
N GLU A 113 16.93 -1.59 -9.81
CA GLU A 113 16.08 -1.92 -10.96
C GLU A 113 16.34 -0.93 -12.13
N LYS A 114 16.41 0.37 -11.86
CA LYS A 114 16.75 1.37 -12.88
C LYS A 114 18.13 1.08 -13.50
N ALA A 115 19.14 0.84 -12.68
CA ALA A 115 20.50 0.52 -13.15
C ALA A 115 20.55 -0.77 -13.98
N SER A 116 19.79 -1.82 -13.59
CA SER A 116 19.72 -3.08 -14.31
C SER A 116 19.08 -2.95 -15.70
N LEU A 117 18.20 -1.94 -15.86
CA LEU A 117 17.56 -1.58 -17.13
C LEU A 117 18.42 -0.61 -17.98
N GLY A 118 19.61 -0.24 -17.50
CA GLY A 118 20.52 0.64 -18.21
C GLY A 118 20.22 2.13 -18.04
N PHE A 119 19.33 2.50 -17.09
CA PHE A 119 19.14 3.90 -16.74
C PHE A 119 20.26 4.35 -15.79
N SER A 120 20.97 5.41 -16.16
CA SER A 120 21.89 6.11 -15.27
C SER A 120 21.54 7.59 -15.30
N ASP A 121 21.41 8.19 -14.13
CA ASP A 121 21.32 9.65 -14.04
C ASP A 121 22.76 10.22 -14.14
N GLU A 122 22.97 11.30 -14.87
CA GLU A 122 24.27 11.97 -14.90
C GLU A 122 24.53 12.61 -13.54
N ILE A 123 25.75 12.41 -13.00
CA ILE A 123 26.09 12.79 -11.61
C ILE A 123 26.07 14.34 -11.42
N ASP A 124 26.13 15.10 -12.50
CA ASP A 124 26.21 16.57 -12.49
C ASP A 124 24.85 17.26 -12.74
N GLU A 125 23.76 16.54 -12.85
CA GLU A 125 22.44 17.17 -12.95
C GLU A 125 21.98 17.68 -11.58
N GLU A 126 21.63 18.96 -11.52
CA GLU A 126 20.95 19.54 -10.35
C GLU A 126 19.62 18.83 -10.16
N VAL A 127 19.52 18.00 -9.12
CA VAL A 127 18.30 17.25 -8.80
C VAL A 127 17.28 18.19 -8.19
N GLU A 128 16.30 18.61 -8.96
CA GLU A 128 15.16 19.37 -8.45
C GLU A 128 14.25 18.47 -7.60
N VAL A 129 14.05 18.87 -6.35
CA VAL A 129 13.07 18.18 -5.48
C VAL A 129 11.68 18.70 -5.78
N VAL A 130 10.82 17.84 -6.34
CA VAL A 130 9.41 18.15 -6.61
C VAL A 130 8.55 17.64 -5.44
N PRO A 131 8.19 18.48 -4.47
CA PRO A 131 7.45 18.06 -3.26
C PRO A 131 6.04 17.54 -3.56
N ARG A 132 5.50 17.95 -4.71
CA ARG A 132 4.17 17.56 -5.16
C ARG A 132 4.22 17.29 -6.65
N TRP A 133 4.24 16.01 -7.05
CA TRP A 133 4.28 15.63 -8.45
C TRP A 133 3.01 16.09 -9.19
N PRO A 134 3.12 16.91 -10.27
CA PRO A 134 1.95 17.39 -11.01
C PRO A 134 1.46 16.30 -11.97
N PHE A 135 0.40 15.59 -11.61
CA PHE A 135 -0.16 14.50 -12.45
C PHE A 135 -0.72 14.97 -13.81
N ARG A 136 -0.87 16.28 -14.05
CA ARG A 136 -1.50 16.82 -15.26
C ARG A 136 -0.55 17.42 -16.27
N GLU A 137 0.69 17.72 -15.93
CA GLU A 137 1.61 18.50 -16.77
C GLU A 137 2.74 17.68 -17.40
N HIS A 138 2.91 16.43 -16.99
CA HIS A 138 3.89 15.57 -17.64
C HIS A 138 3.14 14.61 -18.55
N SER A 139 3.22 14.87 -19.87
CA SER A 139 3.13 13.79 -20.84
C SER A 139 4.07 12.69 -20.37
N ALA A 140 3.57 11.46 -20.28
CA ALA A 140 4.45 10.32 -19.97
C ALA A 140 5.71 10.45 -20.85
N PRO A 141 6.92 10.34 -20.27
CA PRO A 141 8.12 10.38 -21.09
C PRO A 141 7.93 9.37 -22.22
N GLU A 142 8.29 9.75 -23.43
CA GLU A 142 8.20 8.83 -24.57
C GLU A 142 8.80 7.50 -24.15
N PRO A 143 8.15 6.36 -24.43
CA PRO A 143 8.68 5.08 -24.03
C PRO A 143 10.07 4.94 -24.63
N VAL A 144 11.09 5.06 -23.77
CA VAL A 144 12.47 4.81 -24.16
C VAL A 144 12.50 3.40 -24.70
N LYS A 145 12.81 3.22 -25.98
CA LYS A 145 12.99 1.91 -26.59
C LYS A 145 14.18 1.25 -25.91
N ILE A 146 13.91 0.54 -24.82
CA ILE A 146 14.91 -0.22 -24.09
C ILE A 146 15.29 -1.42 -24.97
N ALA A 147 16.45 -1.35 -25.59
CA ALA A 147 17.08 -2.53 -26.14
C ALA A 147 17.54 -3.39 -24.93
N VAL A 148 16.63 -4.21 -24.39
CA VAL A 148 16.96 -5.19 -23.35
C VAL A 148 17.90 -6.20 -23.99
N LYS A 149 19.19 -5.99 -23.83
CA LYS A 149 20.20 -7.01 -24.07
C LYS A 149 20.09 -8.02 -22.91
N LEU A 150 19.17 -8.96 -23.03
CA LEU A 150 19.11 -10.10 -22.11
C LEU A 150 20.47 -10.80 -22.23
N ALA A 151 21.32 -10.66 -21.20
CA ALA A 151 22.53 -11.43 -21.09
C ALA A 151 22.16 -12.92 -21.25
N SER A 152 22.75 -13.57 -22.23
CA SER A 152 22.46 -14.96 -22.52
C SER A 152 22.76 -15.81 -21.28
N LYS A 153 22.04 -16.94 -21.15
CA LYS A 153 22.22 -17.87 -20.02
C LYS A 153 23.68 -18.32 -19.84
N ALA A 154 24.48 -18.22 -20.90
CA ALA A 154 25.92 -18.54 -20.91
C ALA A 154 26.78 -17.48 -20.21
N GLU A 155 26.46 -16.19 -20.32
CA GLU A 155 27.22 -15.10 -19.67
C GLU A 155 26.99 -15.04 -18.15
N ARG A 156 25.85 -15.55 -17.66
CA ARG A 156 25.58 -15.66 -16.20
C ARG A 156 26.32 -16.84 -15.55
N ALA A 157 26.67 -17.86 -16.30
CA ALA A 157 27.40 -19.02 -15.80
C ALA A 157 28.91 -18.75 -15.61
N THR A 158 29.48 -17.83 -16.39
CA THR A 158 30.90 -17.45 -16.31
C THR A 158 31.18 -16.39 -15.23
N ALA A 159 30.19 -15.68 -14.72
CA ALA A 159 30.34 -14.71 -13.63
C ALA A 159 30.18 -15.32 -12.22
N ALA A 160 29.85 -16.63 -12.14
CA ALA A 160 29.64 -17.37 -10.88
C ALA A 160 30.71 -18.47 -10.65
N ALA A 161 31.75 -18.52 -11.48
CA ALA A 161 32.91 -19.38 -11.34
C ALA A 161 34.14 -18.53 -11.03
#